data_5b35e3410eafb1f8c7f65efea655340e
#
_entry.id   5b35e3410eafb1f8c7f65efea655340e
#
_cell.length_a   1.000
_cell.length_b   1.000
_cell.length_c   1.000
_cell.angle_alpha   90.00
_cell.angle_beta   90.00
_cell.angle_gamma   90.00
#
_symmetry.space_group_name_H-M   'P 1'
#
loop_
_entity.id
_entity.type
_entity.pdbx_description
1 polymer ?
#
loop_
_entity_poly.entity_id
_entity_poly.type
_entity_poly.pdbx_seq_one_letter_code
_entity_poly.pdbx_strand_id
1 'polypeptide(L)'
;VFKGSTKHPNIPQELSSHGARPNGTTWYDRTNYYETFSASEENLKWALSLESDRMINSFIAKKDLETEFSVVRNEFERGENDPGGVLNERIMSTAYWWHNYGKSTIGSKEDIEKVPIENLQAFYKKYYQPDNAVLTVAGKVDEEKTIALVNEYFGPIPKPSRELQHPYTAEPVQDGERSVELRRVGDV
;
A
#
# COMPACT_ATOMS: atom_id res chain seq x y z
N VAL A 1 0.30 9.47 -0.65
CA VAL A 1 -0.23 8.83 -1.88
C VAL A 1 -1.71 9.18 -2.11
N PHE A 2 -2.55 9.22 -1.07
CA PHE A 2 -3.99 9.52 -1.19
C PHE A 2 -4.34 11.01 -1.27
N LYS A 3 -3.43 11.92 -0.97
CA LYS A 3 -3.73 13.36 -0.83
C LYS A 3 -3.64 14.10 -2.15
N GLY A 4 -2.60 13.85 -2.92
CA GLY A 4 -2.39 14.52 -4.20
C GLY A 4 -1.11 14.13 -4.89
N SER A 5 -1.04 14.47 -6.16
CA SER A 5 0.10 14.30 -7.04
C SER A 5 0.24 15.53 -7.95
N THR A 6 1.25 15.54 -8.81
CA THR A 6 1.56 16.73 -9.62
C THR A 6 0.41 17.15 -10.53
N LYS A 7 -0.24 16.21 -11.21
CA LYS A 7 -1.37 16.48 -12.10
C LYS A 7 -2.72 16.48 -11.37
N HIS A 8 -2.79 15.80 -10.24
CA HIS A 8 -3.99 15.61 -9.43
C HIS A 8 -3.75 16.11 -8.01
N PRO A 9 -3.72 17.43 -7.78
CA PRO A 9 -3.31 18.02 -6.51
C PRO A 9 -4.29 17.78 -5.35
N ASN A 10 -5.53 17.40 -5.64
CA ASN A 10 -6.56 17.09 -4.65
C ASN A 10 -7.32 15.82 -5.04
N ILE A 11 -6.69 14.69 -4.87
CA ILE A 11 -7.25 13.37 -5.21
C ILE A 11 -8.60 13.11 -4.51
N PRO A 12 -8.81 13.39 -3.21
CA PRO A 12 -10.10 13.16 -2.57
C PRO A 12 -11.26 13.91 -3.23
N GLN A 13 -11.04 15.14 -3.65
CA GLN A 13 -12.07 15.93 -4.33
C GLN A 13 -12.36 15.39 -5.72
N GLU A 14 -11.34 14.98 -6.48
CA GLU A 14 -11.51 14.39 -7.80
C GLU A 14 -12.27 13.07 -7.74
N LEU A 15 -11.91 12.17 -6.81
CA LEU A 15 -12.64 10.93 -6.56
C LEU A 15 -14.13 11.19 -6.30
N SER A 16 -14.43 12.17 -5.45
CA SER A 16 -15.81 12.56 -5.15
C SER A 16 -16.54 13.07 -6.38
N SER A 17 -15.91 13.94 -7.19
CA SER A 17 -16.53 14.52 -8.39
C SER A 17 -16.82 13.49 -9.48
N HIS A 18 -16.01 12.42 -9.56
CA HIS A 18 -16.24 11.29 -10.47
C HIS A 18 -17.12 10.18 -9.87
N GLY A 19 -17.66 10.38 -8.66
CA GLY A 19 -18.48 9.37 -7.97
C GLY A 19 -17.71 8.07 -7.69
N ALA A 20 -16.40 8.16 -7.59
CA ALA A 20 -15.53 7.03 -7.36
C ALA A 20 -15.45 6.66 -5.88
N ARG A 21 -15.39 5.36 -5.60
CA ARG A 21 -15.16 4.80 -4.27
C ARG A 21 -13.75 4.24 -4.20
N PRO A 22 -12.82 4.96 -3.58
CA PRO A 22 -11.44 4.52 -3.45
C PRO A 22 -11.24 3.59 -2.26
N ASN A 23 -10.22 2.77 -2.33
CA ASN A 23 -9.66 2.10 -1.17
C ASN A 23 -8.19 1.73 -1.43
N GLY A 24 -7.51 1.33 -0.37
CA GLY A 24 -6.18 0.74 -0.43
C GLY A 24 -6.07 -0.39 0.56
N THR A 25 -5.31 -1.41 0.23
CA THR A 25 -5.05 -2.53 1.14
C THR A 25 -3.59 -2.89 1.13
N THR A 26 -3.09 -3.33 2.27
CA THR A 26 -1.70 -3.76 2.45
C THR A 26 -1.68 -5.18 2.98
N TRP A 27 -0.75 -5.97 2.46
CA TRP A 27 -0.44 -7.31 2.95
C TRP A 27 1.07 -7.52 2.92
N TYR A 28 1.56 -8.67 3.30
CA TYR A 28 3.00 -8.93 3.40
C TYR A 28 3.78 -8.63 2.11
N ASP A 29 3.22 -8.99 0.95
CA ASP A 29 3.91 -8.92 -0.34
C ASP A 29 3.36 -7.85 -1.28
N ARG A 30 2.32 -7.12 -0.88
CA ARG A 30 1.68 -6.14 -1.75
C ARG A 30 1.09 -4.95 -1.01
N THR A 31 1.05 -3.84 -1.69
CA THR A 31 0.15 -2.73 -1.43
C THR A 31 -0.63 -2.47 -2.72
N ASN A 32 -1.94 -2.37 -2.65
CA ASN A 32 -2.74 -1.99 -3.80
C ASN A 32 -3.65 -0.81 -3.50
N TYR A 33 -3.90 -0.04 -4.52
CA TYR A 33 -4.83 1.07 -4.55
C TYR A 33 -5.86 0.77 -5.63
N TYR A 34 -7.10 1.08 -5.37
CA TYR A 34 -8.15 0.88 -6.36
C TYR A 34 -9.31 1.84 -6.13
N GLU A 35 -10.00 2.13 -7.21
CA GLU A 35 -11.26 2.85 -7.21
C GLU A 35 -12.29 2.12 -8.06
N THR A 36 -13.55 2.17 -7.61
CA THR A 36 -14.69 1.71 -8.38
C THR A 36 -15.57 2.89 -8.74
N PHE A 37 -15.96 2.96 -10.01
CA PHE A 37 -16.74 4.07 -10.56
C PHE A 37 -17.67 3.59 -11.68
N SER A 38 -18.64 4.43 -12.07
CA SER A 38 -19.53 4.14 -13.19
C SER A 38 -18.75 4.07 -14.50
N ALA A 39 -18.96 3.00 -15.27
CA ALA A 39 -18.26 2.75 -16.52
C ALA A 39 -18.56 3.84 -17.55
N SER A 40 -17.55 4.63 -17.90
CA SER A 40 -17.52 5.58 -19.00
C SER A 40 -16.09 5.76 -19.50
N GLU A 41 -15.93 6.18 -20.75
CA GLU A 41 -14.61 6.46 -21.30
C GLU A 41 -13.93 7.62 -20.58
N GLU A 42 -14.70 8.63 -20.18
CA GLU A 42 -14.21 9.78 -19.42
C GLU A 42 -13.63 9.36 -18.06
N ASN A 43 -14.39 8.56 -17.29
CA ASN A 43 -13.95 8.05 -16.00
C ASN A 43 -12.73 7.14 -16.13
N LEU A 44 -12.66 6.30 -17.17
CA LEU A 44 -11.51 5.45 -17.40
C LEU A 44 -10.25 6.28 -17.71
N LYS A 45 -10.35 7.29 -18.58
CA LYS A 45 -9.24 8.21 -18.88
C LYS A 45 -8.76 8.94 -17.64
N TRP A 46 -9.70 9.47 -16.86
CA TRP A 46 -9.39 10.16 -15.61
C TRP A 46 -8.67 9.22 -14.64
N ALA A 47 -9.19 8.01 -14.40
CA ALA A 47 -8.61 7.06 -13.47
C ALA A 47 -7.20 6.62 -13.90
N LEU A 48 -6.98 6.34 -15.19
CA LEU A 48 -5.64 6.01 -15.71
C LEU A 48 -4.67 7.18 -15.60
N SER A 49 -5.12 8.42 -15.84
CA SER A 49 -4.33 9.64 -15.61
C SER A 49 -3.93 9.77 -14.14
N LEU A 50 -4.91 9.58 -13.23
CA LEU A 50 -4.68 9.68 -11.79
C LEU A 50 -3.70 8.62 -11.31
N GLU A 51 -3.90 7.35 -11.68
CA GLU A 51 -3.04 6.25 -11.23
C GLU A 51 -1.62 6.35 -11.78
N SER A 52 -1.47 6.74 -13.04
CA SER A 52 -0.13 6.92 -13.64
C SER A 52 0.65 8.04 -12.97
N ASP A 53 0.00 9.15 -12.63
CA ASP A 53 0.66 10.27 -11.94
C ASP A 53 0.89 9.96 -10.46
N ARG A 54 -0.08 9.35 -9.79
CA ARG A 54 0.02 8.92 -8.38
C ARG A 54 1.16 7.93 -8.17
N MET A 55 1.43 7.06 -9.14
CA MET A 55 2.50 6.08 -9.02
C MET A 55 3.89 6.71 -8.90
N ILE A 56 4.15 7.82 -9.60
CA ILE A 56 5.51 8.41 -9.66
C ILE A 56 5.62 9.84 -9.13
N ASN A 57 4.51 10.57 -8.99
CA ASN A 57 4.49 12.00 -8.66
C ASN A 57 3.67 12.34 -7.43
N SER A 58 3.34 11.38 -6.55
CA SER A 58 2.61 11.67 -5.32
C SER A 58 3.37 12.64 -4.42
N PHE A 59 2.63 13.56 -3.82
CA PHE A 59 3.16 14.43 -2.79
C PHE A 59 3.30 13.65 -1.48
N ILE A 60 4.51 13.25 -1.15
CA ILE A 60 4.81 12.69 0.16
C ILE A 60 5.25 13.85 1.04
N ALA A 61 4.29 14.64 1.51
CA ALA A 61 4.55 15.90 2.21
C ALA A 61 4.53 15.72 3.74
N LYS A 62 5.43 16.43 4.43
CA LYS A 62 5.53 16.36 5.89
C LYS A 62 4.22 16.75 6.60
N LYS A 63 3.52 17.78 6.10
CA LYS A 63 2.23 18.22 6.66
C LYS A 63 1.16 17.11 6.63
N ASP A 64 1.17 16.25 5.60
CA ASP A 64 0.22 15.16 5.46
C ASP A 64 0.59 14.02 6.41
N LEU A 65 1.87 13.78 6.62
CA LEU A 65 2.37 12.78 7.54
C LEU A 65 1.91 13.06 8.99
N GLU A 66 2.00 14.30 9.44
CA GLU A 66 1.57 14.69 10.79
C GLU A 66 0.08 14.38 11.05
N THR A 67 -0.77 14.52 10.03
CA THR A 67 -2.18 14.15 10.10
C THR A 67 -2.37 12.63 10.08
N GLU A 68 -1.64 11.94 9.20
CA GLU A 68 -1.77 10.49 9.03
C GLU A 68 -1.21 9.71 10.22
N PHE A 69 -0.25 10.23 10.96
CA PHE A 69 0.25 9.58 12.18
C PHE A 69 -0.87 9.25 13.16
N SER A 70 -1.81 10.17 13.36
CA SER A 70 -2.94 9.93 14.25
C SER A 70 -3.87 8.85 13.73
N VAL A 71 -4.07 8.77 12.40
CA VAL A 71 -4.91 7.75 11.76
C VAL A 71 -4.26 6.38 11.90
N VAL A 72 -2.99 6.24 11.49
CA VAL A 72 -2.27 4.96 11.54
C VAL A 72 -2.08 4.50 12.99
N ARG A 73 -1.86 5.43 13.92
CA ARG A 73 -1.81 5.10 15.35
C ARG A 73 -3.15 4.54 15.87
N ASN A 74 -4.27 5.12 15.47
CA ASN A 74 -5.59 4.62 15.82
C ASN A 74 -5.85 3.22 15.23
N GLU A 75 -5.36 2.95 14.00
CA GLU A 75 -5.42 1.62 13.40
C GLU A 75 -4.58 0.61 14.19
N PHE A 76 -3.37 0.98 14.58
CA PHE A 76 -2.51 0.17 15.45
C PHE A 76 -3.20 -0.17 16.79
N GLU A 77 -3.74 0.85 17.49
CA GLU A 77 -4.44 0.68 18.77
C GLU A 77 -5.68 -0.21 18.63
N ARG A 78 -6.41 -0.14 17.51
CA ARG A 78 -7.52 -1.07 17.23
C ARG A 78 -7.01 -2.50 17.05
N GLY A 79 -5.92 -2.70 16.34
CA GLY A 79 -5.30 -4.01 16.15
C GLY A 79 -4.89 -4.63 17.49
N GLU A 80 -4.35 -3.85 18.40
CA GLU A 80 -3.99 -4.32 19.75
C GLU A 80 -5.20 -4.75 20.59
N ASN A 81 -6.38 -4.25 20.28
CA ASN A 81 -7.65 -4.62 20.95
C ASN A 81 -8.38 -5.76 20.23
N ASP A 82 -7.85 -6.29 19.13
CA ASP A 82 -8.37 -7.49 18.48
C ASP A 82 -7.59 -8.73 18.92
N PRO A 83 -8.17 -9.59 19.77
CA PRO A 83 -7.47 -10.77 20.30
C PRO A 83 -7.02 -11.73 19.20
N GLY A 84 -7.84 -11.88 18.13
CA GLY A 84 -7.53 -12.75 16.99
C GLY A 84 -6.35 -12.23 16.18
N GLY A 85 -6.32 -10.93 15.89
CA GLY A 85 -5.21 -10.25 15.21
C GLY A 85 -3.91 -10.38 16.00
N VAL A 86 -3.94 -10.08 17.29
CA VAL A 86 -2.75 -10.21 18.15
C VAL A 86 -2.26 -11.65 18.24
N LEU A 87 -3.16 -12.64 18.34
CA LEU A 87 -2.78 -14.05 18.33
C LEU A 87 -2.10 -14.42 17.01
N ASN A 88 -2.67 -14.00 15.88
CA ASN A 88 -2.07 -14.24 14.56
C ASN A 88 -0.67 -13.62 14.45
N GLU A 89 -0.48 -12.40 14.91
CA GLU A 89 0.86 -11.76 14.92
C GLU A 89 1.86 -12.55 15.76
N ARG A 90 1.45 -13.07 16.91
CA ARG A 90 2.31 -13.92 17.76
C ARG A 90 2.63 -15.25 17.10
N ILE A 91 1.67 -15.87 16.43
CA ILE A 91 1.89 -17.09 15.65
C ILE A 91 2.90 -16.81 14.54
N MET A 92 2.72 -15.76 13.76
CA MET A 92 3.63 -15.41 12.66
C MET A 92 5.04 -15.10 13.17
N SER A 93 5.18 -14.33 14.24
CA SER A 93 6.50 -14.00 14.82
C SER A 93 7.20 -15.21 15.46
N THR A 94 6.46 -16.23 15.86
CA THR A 94 6.99 -17.50 16.37
C THR A 94 7.37 -18.44 15.23
N ALA A 95 6.59 -18.44 14.14
CA ALA A 95 6.83 -19.25 12.96
C ALA A 95 8.03 -18.74 12.14
N TYR A 96 8.15 -17.41 12.00
CA TYR A 96 9.17 -16.77 11.18
C TYR A 96 10.13 -15.92 12.03
N TRP A 97 11.33 -16.45 12.26
CA TRP A 97 12.33 -15.76 13.09
C TRP A 97 13.15 -14.75 12.31
N TRP A 98 13.52 -15.09 11.07
CA TRP A 98 14.38 -14.27 10.23
C TRP A 98 13.63 -13.58 9.09
N HIS A 99 12.64 -14.29 8.54
CA HIS A 99 11.87 -13.76 7.42
C HIS A 99 10.95 -12.61 7.87
N ASN A 100 10.73 -11.64 7.00
CA ASN A 100 9.87 -10.48 7.29
C ASN A 100 8.40 -10.84 7.56
N TYR A 101 7.95 -12.05 7.22
CA TYR A 101 6.60 -12.52 7.59
C TYR A 101 6.38 -12.65 9.10
N GLY A 102 7.44 -12.68 9.88
CA GLY A 102 7.36 -12.60 11.34
C GLY A 102 7.08 -11.22 11.90
N LYS A 103 6.97 -10.19 11.04
CA LYS A 103 6.72 -8.81 11.43
C LYS A 103 5.32 -8.38 10.98
N SER A 104 4.64 -7.57 11.79
CA SER A 104 3.36 -6.97 11.43
C SER A 104 3.50 -6.00 10.26
N THR A 105 2.51 -5.99 9.35
CA THR A 105 2.46 -5.08 8.21
C THR A 105 2.24 -3.62 8.61
N ILE A 106 1.63 -3.37 9.77
CA ILE A 106 1.44 -2.01 10.29
C ILE A 106 2.73 -1.45 10.91
N GLY A 107 3.67 -2.33 11.29
CA GLY A 107 4.91 -1.95 11.91
C GLY A 107 4.84 -1.76 13.43
N SER A 108 5.90 -1.20 14.00
CA SER A 108 5.96 -0.87 15.43
C SER A 108 5.38 0.51 15.70
N LYS A 109 4.90 0.73 16.92
CA LYS A 109 4.40 2.04 17.36
C LYS A 109 5.49 3.11 17.24
N GLU A 110 6.71 2.78 17.58
CA GLU A 110 7.85 3.69 17.51
C GLU A 110 8.16 4.11 16.08
N ASP A 111 8.09 3.18 15.13
CA ASP A 111 8.29 3.48 13.71
C ASP A 111 7.16 4.36 13.17
N ILE A 112 5.91 4.08 13.53
CA ILE A 112 4.75 4.88 13.13
C ILE A 112 4.91 6.33 13.62
N GLU A 113 5.34 6.52 14.87
CA GLU A 113 5.43 7.85 15.50
C GLU A 113 6.70 8.64 15.14
N LYS A 114 7.77 7.96 14.71
CA LYS A 114 9.11 8.58 14.60
C LYS A 114 9.74 8.47 13.22
N VAL A 115 9.09 7.80 12.24
CA VAL A 115 9.69 7.66 10.91
C VAL A 115 9.95 9.03 10.28
N PRO A 116 11.18 9.31 9.84
CA PRO A 116 11.48 10.54 9.11
C PRO A 116 10.77 10.56 7.75
N ILE A 117 10.29 11.74 7.34
CA ILE A 117 9.62 11.89 6.04
C ILE A 117 10.53 11.47 4.87
N GLU A 118 11.81 11.68 5.00
CA GLU A 118 12.82 11.33 4.00
C GLU A 118 12.85 9.82 3.73
N ASN A 119 12.63 9.01 4.77
CA ASN A 119 12.56 7.55 4.63
C ASN A 119 11.33 7.12 3.84
N LEU A 120 10.18 7.76 4.08
CA LEU A 120 8.95 7.50 3.33
C LEU A 120 9.09 7.93 1.87
N GLN A 121 9.71 9.09 1.63
CA GLN A 121 10.00 9.57 0.27
C GLN A 121 10.98 8.65 -0.47
N ALA A 122 12.01 8.17 0.20
CA ALA A 122 12.97 7.23 -0.35
C ALA A 122 12.32 5.88 -0.67
N PHE A 123 11.46 5.38 0.23
CA PHE A 123 10.69 4.16 0.03
C PHE A 123 9.76 4.30 -1.19
N TYR A 124 9.00 5.37 -1.27
CA TYR A 124 8.11 5.64 -2.40
C TYR A 124 8.89 5.66 -3.71
N LYS A 125 9.97 6.44 -3.81
CA LYS A 125 10.82 6.52 -5.02
C LYS A 125 11.42 5.18 -5.41
N LYS A 126 11.72 4.33 -4.45
CA LYS A 126 12.33 3.01 -4.69
C LYS A 126 11.33 2.01 -5.22
N TYR A 127 10.14 1.92 -4.63
CA TYR A 127 9.22 0.81 -4.84
C TYR A 127 8.01 1.15 -5.73
N TYR A 128 7.59 2.41 -5.81
CA TYR A 128 6.47 2.86 -6.64
C TYR A 128 6.96 3.20 -8.04
N GLN A 129 7.22 2.15 -8.81
CA GLN A 129 7.81 2.25 -10.14
C GLN A 129 7.14 1.23 -11.08
N PRO A 130 7.11 1.50 -12.42
CA PRO A 130 6.40 0.64 -13.36
C PRO A 130 6.94 -0.78 -13.45
N ASP A 131 8.21 -1.02 -13.11
CA ASP A 131 8.82 -2.36 -13.08
C ASP A 131 8.47 -3.17 -11.81
N ASN A 132 7.75 -2.57 -10.86
CA ASN A 132 7.30 -3.17 -9.60
C ASN A 132 5.80 -2.99 -9.38
N ALA A 133 5.05 -2.80 -10.45
CA ALA A 133 3.60 -2.57 -10.40
C ALA A 133 2.85 -3.48 -11.36
N VAL A 134 1.63 -3.84 -10.99
CA VAL A 134 0.66 -4.51 -11.83
C VAL A 134 -0.58 -3.64 -11.89
N LEU A 135 -0.99 -3.26 -13.09
CA LEU A 135 -2.24 -2.55 -13.33
C LEU A 135 -3.32 -3.56 -13.71
N THR A 136 -4.44 -3.48 -13.02
CA THR A 136 -5.64 -4.29 -13.33
C THR A 136 -6.80 -3.37 -13.64
N VAL A 137 -7.41 -3.54 -14.81
CA VAL A 137 -8.66 -2.87 -15.22
C VAL A 137 -9.72 -3.94 -15.39
N ALA A 138 -10.82 -3.84 -14.65
CA ALA A 138 -11.87 -4.83 -14.66
C ALA A 138 -13.27 -4.19 -14.72
N GLY A 139 -14.19 -4.79 -15.45
CA GLY A 139 -15.57 -4.34 -15.57
C GLY A 139 -16.04 -4.24 -17.00
N LYS A 140 -16.91 -3.27 -17.29
CA LYS A 140 -17.40 -3.01 -18.65
C LYS A 140 -16.36 -2.18 -19.41
N VAL A 141 -15.42 -2.84 -20.07
CA VAL A 141 -14.31 -2.22 -20.81
C VAL A 141 -14.25 -2.75 -22.25
N ASP A 142 -13.68 -1.95 -23.13
CA ASP A 142 -13.24 -2.35 -24.47
C ASP A 142 -11.73 -2.59 -24.36
N GLU A 143 -11.27 -3.81 -24.61
CA GLU A 143 -9.88 -4.22 -24.39
C GLU A 143 -8.90 -3.41 -25.23
N GLU A 144 -9.16 -3.24 -26.53
CA GLU A 144 -8.25 -2.54 -27.45
C GLU A 144 -8.11 -1.06 -27.05
N LYS A 145 -9.23 -0.40 -26.76
CA LYS A 145 -9.23 0.99 -26.30
C LYS A 145 -8.55 1.13 -24.93
N THR A 146 -8.81 0.19 -24.03
CA THR A 146 -8.19 0.21 -22.71
C THR A 146 -6.66 0.08 -22.80
N ILE A 147 -6.16 -0.84 -23.63
CA ILE A 147 -4.72 -1.01 -23.87
C ILE A 147 -4.12 0.26 -24.48
N ALA A 148 -4.81 0.88 -25.45
CA ALA A 148 -4.37 2.13 -26.05
C ALA A 148 -4.25 3.26 -25.00
N LEU A 149 -5.25 3.40 -24.13
CA LEU A 149 -5.22 4.38 -23.03
C LEU A 149 -4.12 4.07 -22.00
N VAL A 150 -3.92 2.81 -21.64
CA VAL A 150 -2.82 2.42 -20.76
C VAL A 150 -1.48 2.82 -21.36
N ASN A 151 -1.28 2.56 -22.65
CA ASN A 151 -0.06 2.99 -23.35
C ASN A 151 0.08 4.52 -23.39
N GLU A 152 -1.01 5.27 -23.51
CA GLU A 152 -0.99 6.73 -23.49
C GLU A 152 -0.53 7.27 -22.13
N TYR A 153 -1.06 6.75 -21.02
CA TYR A 153 -0.81 7.29 -19.70
C TYR A 153 0.43 6.70 -19.02
N PHE A 154 0.69 5.41 -19.17
CA PHE A 154 1.79 4.73 -18.50
C PHE A 154 3.02 4.57 -19.40
N GLY A 155 2.84 4.49 -20.72
CA GLY A 155 3.94 4.35 -21.67
C GLY A 155 5.03 5.42 -21.60
N PRO A 156 4.72 6.71 -21.34
CA PRO A 156 5.71 7.76 -21.17
C PRO A 156 6.55 7.65 -19.89
N ILE A 157 6.16 6.82 -18.92
CA ILE A 157 6.88 6.67 -17.66
C ILE A 157 8.19 5.93 -17.94
N PRO A 158 9.36 6.53 -17.65
CA PRO A 158 10.62 5.90 -17.96
C PRO A 158 10.86 4.68 -17.07
N LYS A 159 11.54 3.69 -17.64
CA LYS A 159 12.03 2.57 -16.84
C LYS A 159 13.01 3.09 -15.77
N PRO A 160 12.84 2.72 -14.50
CA PRO A 160 13.72 3.19 -13.44
C PRO A 160 15.15 2.67 -13.64
N SER A 161 16.13 3.51 -13.27
CA SER A 161 17.54 3.14 -13.31
C SER A 161 18.01 2.31 -12.10
N ARG A 162 17.20 2.29 -11.01
CA ARG A 162 17.53 1.54 -9.80
C ARG A 162 17.23 0.05 -10.00
N GLU A 163 17.97 -0.79 -9.34
CA GLU A 163 17.72 -2.22 -9.24
C GLU A 163 17.04 -2.55 -7.90
N LEU A 164 15.98 -3.36 -7.95
CA LEU A 164 15.37 -3.91 -6.74
C LEU A 164 16.15 -5.15 -6.31
N GLN A 165 16.64 -5.10 -5.08
CA GLN A 165 17.24 -6.28 -4.47
C GLN A 165 16.13 -7.27 -4.08
N HIS A 166 16.24 -8.49 -4.55
CA HIS A 166 15.35 -9.56 -4.13
C HIS A 166 15.70 -10.00 -2.70
N PRO A 167 14.70 -10.23 -1.85
CA PRO A 167 14.94 -10.80 -0.52
C PRO A 167 15.61 -12.16 -0.66
N TYR A 168 16.62 -12.40 0.15
CA TYR A 168 17.37 -13.67 0.19
C TYR A 168 17.30 -14.34 1.56
N THR A 169 16.57 -13.77 2.50
CA THR A 169 16.45 -14.31 3.85
C THR A 169 15.67 -15.62 3.81
N ALA A 170 16.34 -16.69 4.21
CA ALA A 170 15.73 -18.00 4.41
C ALA A 170 15.49 -18.24 5.90
N GLU A 171 14.36 -18.86 6.24
CA GLU A 171 14.14 -19.31 7.60
C GLU A 171 15.08 -20.46 7.97
N PRO A 172 15.54 -20.51 9.23
CA PRO A 172 16.23 -21.70 9.72
C PRO A 172 15.28 -22.90 9.72
N VAL A 173 15.85 -24.10 9.64
CA VAL A 173 15.08 -25.34 9.75
C VAL A 173 14.35 -25.34 11.10
N GLN A 174 13.09 -25.70 11.07
CA GLN A 174 12.30 -25.87 12.28
C GLN A 174 12.51 -27.27 12.83
N ASP A 175 13.32 -27.39 13.89
CA ASP A 175 13.71 -28.68 14.46
C ASP A 175 12.64 -29.28 15.39
N GLY A 176 11.57 -28.58 15.67
CA GLY A 176 10.51 -29.04 16.56
C GLY A 176 9.29 -28.13 16.57
N GLU A 177 8.33 -28.51 17.36
CA GLU A 177 7.13 -27.71 17.60
C GLU A 177 7.48 -26.39 18.29
N ARG A 178 6.84 -25.31 17.86
CA ARG A 178 6.88 -24.00 18.52
C ARG A 178 5.49 -23.66 19.00
N SER A 179 5.35 -23.24 20.25
CA SER A 179 4.08 -22.83 20.82
C SER A 179 4.15 -21.44 21.39
N VAL A 180 3.03 -20.74 21.36
CA VAL A 180 2.86 -19.44 22.01
C VAL A 180 1.53 -19.42 22.76
N GLU A 181 1.57 -18.98 24.00
CA GLU A 181 0.37 -18.79 24.83
C GLU A 181 0.15 -17.29 25.04
N LEU A 182 -1.04 -16.81 24.71
CA LEU A 182 -1.43 -15.43 24.90
C LEU A 182 -2.52 -15.34 25.98
N ARG A 183 -2.23 -14.60 27.04
CA ARG A 183 -3.19 -14.33 28.11
C ARG A 183 -3.53 -12.85 28.14
N ARG A 184 -4.79 -12.54 27.94
CA ARG A 184 -5.31 -11.16 27.97
C ARG A 184 -6.57 -11.09 28.82
N VAL A 185 -6.81 -9.92 29.40
CA VAL A 185 -8.06 -9.62 30.09
C VAL A 185 -9.07 -9.09 29.07
N GLY A 186 -10.24 -9.67 29.02
CA GLY A 186 -11.32 -9.27 28.11
C GLY A 186 -12.24 -10.45 27.77
N ASP A 187 -13.41 -10.12 27.25
CA ASP A 187 -14.34 -11.11 26.70
C ASP A 187 -13.95 -11.38 25.23
N VAL A 188 -14.04 -12.64 24.80
CA VAL A 188 -13.72 -13.09 23.44
C VAL A 188 -15.02 -13.46 22.72
#